data_4db8229641a6e0f5b42d75233a7e7c6d
#
_entry.id   4db8229641a6e0f5b42d75233a7e7c6d
#
_cell.length_a   1.000
_cell.length_b   1.000
_cell.length_c   1.000
_cell.angle_alpha   90.00
_cell.angle_beta   90.00
_cell.angle_gamma   90.00
#
_symmetry.space_group_name_H-M   'P 1'
#
loop_
_entity.id
_entity.type
_entity.pdbx_description
1 polymer ?
#
loop_
_entity_poly.entity_id
_entity_poly.type
_entity_poly.pdbx_seq_one_letter_code
_entity_poly.pdbx_strand_id
1 'polypeptide(L)'
;MSGRSFHNIYNLSDQQLEELDKAEEMLEFQHLNSAEELLLKMLEKSPDCIPVLNNLGVLYGKYFLEYEKAISYYNKVLKIEPSNEWARNERRRYERYVRY
;
A
#
# COMPACT_ATOMS: atom_id res chain seq x y z
N MET A 1 5.33 -21.16 -1.86
CA MET A 1 4.09 -20.71 -2.42
C MET A 1 3.41 -19.72 -1.50
N SER A 2 2.78 -18.73 -2.06
CA SER A 2 2.27 -17.64 -1.22
C SER A 2 1.18 -18.08 -0.25
N GLY A 3 0.54 -19.18 -0.51
CA GLY A 3 -0.56 -19.62 0.33
C GLY A 3 -1.73 -18.66 0.31
N ARG A 4 -1.76 -17.83 -0.67
CA ARG A 4 -2.74 -16.79 -0.78
C ARG A 4 -4.11 -17.38 -1.06
N SER A 5 -5.07 -17.10 -0.19
CA SER A 5 -6.41 -17.64 -0.33
C SER A 5 -7.43 -16.57 -0.65
N PHE A 6 -7.01 -15.34 -0.82
CA PHE A 6 -7.95 -14.27 -1.12
C PHE A 6 -8.31 -14.25 -2.61
N HIS A 7 -9.44 -13.66 -2.89
CA HIS A 7 -9.86 -13.43 -4.27
C HIS A 7 -9.10 -12.26 -4.86
N ASN A 8 -8.75 -12.38 -6.15
CA ASN A 8 -8.06 -11.32 -6.86
C ASN A 8 -9.09 -10.29 -7.33
N ILE A 9 -9.66 -9.56 -6.37
CA ILE A 9 -10.77 -8.65 -6.66
C ILE A 9 -10.36 -7.46 -7.52
N TYR A 10 -9.07 -7.16 -7.58
CA TYR A 10 -8.57 -6.07 -8.41
C TYR A 10 -8.08 -6.54 -9.77
N ASN A 11 -8.26 -7.83 -10.05
CA ASN A 11 -7.92 -8.41 -11.35
C ASN A 11 -6.45 -8.16 -11.74
N LEU A 12 -5.57 -8.39 -10.79
CA LEU A 12 -4.14 -8.22 -11.01
C LEU A 12 -3.59 -9.37 -11.85
N SER A 13 -2.58 -9.07 -12.65
CA SER A 13 -1.89 -10.10 -13.42
C SER A 13 -1.08 -11.00 -12.49
N ASP A 14 -0.67 -12.17 -13.00
CA ASP A 14 0.16 -13.07 -12.23
C ASP A 14 1.47 -12.39 -11.81
N GLN A 15 2.04 -11.60 -12.69
CA GLN A 15 3.27 -10.88 -12.37
C GLN A 15 3.04 -9.86 -11.27
N GLN A 16 1.92 -9.14 -11.31
CA GLN A 16 1.60 -8.17 -10.28
C GLN A 16 1.40 -8.86 -8.93
N LEU A 17 0.72 -10.01 -8.93
CA LEU A 17 0.51 -10.75 -7.69
C LEU A 17 1.83 -11.21 -7.10
N GLU A 18 2.73 -11.68 -7.95
CA GLU A 18 4.04 -12.14 -7.54
C GLU A 18 4.87 -11.00 -6.94
N GLU A 19 4.86 -9.86 -7.62
CA GLU A 19 5.60 -8.69 -7.14
C GLU A 19 5.01 -8.15 -5.85
N LEU A 20 3.69 -8.18 -5.74
CA LEU A 20 3.02 -7.72 -4.54
C LEU A 20 3.37 -8.62 -3.34
N ASP A 21 3.36 -9.94 -3.54
CA ASP A 21 3.80 -10.86 -2.50
C ASP A 21 5.23 -10.56 -2.05
N LYS A 22 6.10 -10.31 -3.02
CA LYS A 22 7.49 -10.02 -2.72
C LYS A 22 7.63 -8.73 -1.92
N ALA A 23 6.87 -7.69 -2.32
CA ALA A 23 6.91 -6.42 -1.61
C ALA A 23 6.41 -6.57 -0.18
N GLU A 24 5.33 -7.33 0.00
CA GLU A 24 4.78 -7.56 1.33
C GLU A 24 5.74 -8.34 2.21
N GLU A 25 6.44 -9.30 1.63
CA GLU A 25 7.46 -10.05 2.34
C GLU A 25 8.62 -9.13 2.76
N MET A 26 9.02 -8.24 1.86
CA MET A 26 10.07 -7.26 2.18
C MET A 26 9.66 -6.37 3.35
N LEU A 27 8.39 -5.95 3.39
CA LEU A 27 7.89 -5.16 4.51
C LEU A 27 7.94 -5.97 5.80
N GLU A 28 7.52 -7.22 5.73
CA GLU A 28 7.49 -8.08 6.89
C GLU A 28 8.87 -8.28 7.49
N PHE A 29 9.87 -8.46 6.65
CA PHE A 29 11.24 -8.65 7.10
C PHE A 29 12.02 -7.33 7.18
N GLN A 30 11.33 -6.23 7.02
CA GLN A 30 11.87 -4.87 7.18
C GLN A 30 13.00 -4.54 6.22
N HIS A 31 12.94 -5.09 5.02
CA HIS A 31 13.78 -4.66 3.92
C HIS A 31 13.10 -3.47 3.26
N LEU A 32 13.08 -2.36 3.99
CA LEU A 32 12.16 -1.26 3.68
C LEU A 32 12.54 -0.50 2.41
N ASN A 33 13.83 -0.28 2.18
CA ASN A 33 14.23 0.43 0.96
C ASN A 33 13.94 -0.40 -0.28
N SER A 34 14.14 -1.71 -0.20
CA SER A 34 13.82 -2.60 -1.31
C SER A 34 12.33 -2.64 -1.58
N ALA A 35 11.53 -2.66 -0.51
CA ALA A 35 10.08 -2.64 -0.64
C ALA A 35 9.61 -1.36 -1.31
N GLU A 36 10.17 -0.23 -0.88
CA GLU A 36 9.82 1.06 -1.47
C GLU A 36 10.12 1.09 -2.96
N GLU A 37 11.31 0.63 -3.31
CA GLU A 37 11.73 0.64 -4.71
C GLU A 37 10.79 -0.21 -5.56
N LEU A 38 10.46 -1.40 -5.10
CA LEU A 38 9.60 -2.30 -5.83
C LEU A 38 8.18 -1.74 -5.97
N LEU A 39 7.63 -1.25 -4.86
CA LEU A 39 6.27 -0.70 -4.87
C LEU A 39 6.16 0.52 -5.77
N LEU A 40 7.17 1.39 -5.76
CA LEU A 40 7.14 2.57 -6.63
C LEU A 40 7.23 2.18 -8.09
N LYS A 41 8.02 1.16 -8.42
CA LYS A 41 8.08 0.66 -9.79
C LYS A 41 6.73 0.09 -10.23
N MET A 42 6.08 -0.67 -9.34
CA MET A 42 4.76 -1.21 -9.66
C MET A 42 3.76 -0.10 -9.88
N LEU A 43 3.82 0.94 -9.05
CA LEU A 43 2.90 2.06 -9.15
C LEU A 43 3.12 2.83 -10.45
N GLU A 44 4.36 2.94 -10.89
CA GLU A 44 4.69 3.61 -12.14
C GLU A 44 3.97 2.95 -13.32
N LYS A 45 3.92 1.63 -13.30
CA LYS A 45 3.24 0.86 -14.35
C LYS A 45 1.73 0.87 -14.21
N SER A 46 1.24 0.91 -12.98
CA SER A 46 -0.20 0.85 -12.70
C SER A 46 -0.55 1.85 -11.60
N PRO A 47 -0.71 3.13 -11.96
CA PRO A 47 -0.90 4.19 -10.94
C PRO A 47 -2.14 4.03 -10.06
N ASP A 48 -3.14 3.29 -10.53
CA ASP A 48 -4.39 3.13 -9.80
C ASP A 48 -4.49 1.78 -9.11
N CYS A 49 -3.36 1.09 -8.94
CA CYS A 49 -3.36 -0.23 -8.32
C CYS A 49 -3.55 -0.09 -6.81
N ILE A 50 -4.75 -0.36 -6.33
CA ILE A 50 -5.09 -0.13 -4.94
C ILE A 50 -4.21 -0.93 -3.97
N PRO A 51 -3.95 -2.22 -4.17
CA PRO A 51 -3.05 -2.93 -3.25
C PRO A 51 -1.66 -2.31 -3.15
N VAL A 52 -1.14 -1.76 -4.24
CA VAL A 52 0.16 -1.09 -4.21
C VAL A 52 0.08 0.20 -3.42
N LEU A 53 -0.97 0.99 -3.68
CA LEU A 53 -1.17 2.24 -2.94
C LEU A 53 -1.32 1.98 -1.44
N ASN A 54 -2.06 0.94 -1.08
CA ASN A 54 -2.24 0.57 0.32
C ASN A 54 -0.91 0.18 0.96
N ASN A 55 -0.09 -0.59 0.25
CA ASN A 55 1.20 -1.00 0.80
C ASN A 55 2.16 0.18 0.93
N LEU A 56 2.10 1.15 0.04
CA LEU A 56 2.89 2.35 0.19
C LEU A 56 2.42 3.16 1.39
N GLY A 57 1.11 3.21 1.62
CA GLY A 57 0.58 3.83 2.83
C GLY A 57 1.12 3.19 4.09
N VAL A 58 1.14 1.84 4.12
CA VAL A 58 1.69 1.11 5.27
C VAL A 58 3.17 1.42 5.44
N LEU A 59 3.92 1.39 4.35
CA LEU A 59 5.36 1.63 4.41
C LEU A 59 5.67 3.00 5.01
N TYR A 60 5.03 4.03 4.48
CA TYR A 60 5.33 5.38 4.96
C TYR A 60 4.76 5.66 6.33
N GLY A 61 3.58 5.13 6.65
CA GLY A 61 2.95 5.40 7.94
C GLY A 61 3.51 4.57 9.08
N LYS A 62 3.59 3.26 8.87
CA LYS A 62 3.96 2.35 9.95
C LYS A 62 5.47 2.23 10.14
N TYR A 63 6.21 2.23 9.05
CA TYR A 63 7.65 1.96 9.12
C TYR A 63 8.51 3.20 9.05
N PHE A 64 8.21 4.11 8.12
CA PHE A 64 9.02 5.34 7.99
C PHE A 64 8.49 6.48 8.84
N LEU A 65 7.31 6.35 9.40
CA LEU A 65 6.68 7.37 10.25
C LEU A 65 6.52 8.70 9.52
N GLU A 66 6.33 8.65 8.22
CA GLU A 66 6.05 9.82 7.39
C GLU A 66 4.55 9.89 7.19
N TYR A 67 3.87 10.42 8.18
CA TYR A 67 2.40 10.34 8.26
C TYR A 67 1.70 11.08 7.14
N GLU A 68 2.20 12.25 6.76
CA GLU A 68 1.54 13.01 5.70
C GLU A 68 1.64 12.30 4.36
N LYS A 69 2.78 11.65 4.12
CA LYS A 69 2.95 10.88 2.90
C LYS A 69 2.01 9.68 2.88
N ALA A 70 1.87 9.01 4.01
CA ALA A 70 0.93 7.89 4.12
C ALA A 70 -0.49 8.36 3.83
N ILE A 71 -0.88 9.48 4.43
CA ILE A 71 -2.21 10.04 4.21
C ILE A 71 -2.45 10.31 2.72
N SER A 72 -1.44 10.82 2.02
CA SER A 72 -1.60 11.11 0.61
C SER A 72 -1.86 9.85 -0.22
N TYR A 73 -1.25 8.72 0.15
CA TYR A 73 -1.53 7.46 -0.54
C TYR A 73 -2.92 6.92 -0.22
N TYR A 74 -3.35 7.02 1.02
CA TYR A 74 -4.72 6.61 1.36
C TYR A 74 -5.75 7.51 0.70
N ASN A 75 -5.46 8.80 0.54
CA ASN A 75 -6.32 9.69 -0.21
C ASN A 75 -6.48 9.24 -1.65
N LYS A 76 -5.41 8.77 -2.26
CA LYS A 76 -5.50 8.25 -3.62
C LYS A 76 -6.39 7.02 -3.69
N VAL A 77 -6.27 6.13 -2.71
CA VAL A 77 -7.15 4.96 -2.64
C VAL A 77 -8.61 5.40 -2.56
N LEU A 78 -8.89 6.35 -1.68
CA LEU A 78 -10.27 6.79 -1.46
C LEU A 78 -10.83 7.58 -2.64
N LYS A 79 -9.98 8.17 -3.45
CA LYS A 79 -10.40 8.81 -4.67
C LYS A 79 -10.89 7.77 -5.68
N ILE A 80 -10.26 6.62 -5.71
CA ILE A 80 -10.61 5.52 -6.59
C ILE A 80 -11.77 4.70 -6.02
N GLU A 81 -11.69 4.41 -4.72
CA GLU A 81 -12.69 3.62 -4.00
C GLU A 81 -13.15 4.37 -2.77
N PRO A 82 -14.13 5.28 -2.91
CA PRO A 82 -14.59 6.06 -1.75
C PRO A 82 -15.13 5.23 -0.60
N SER A 83 -15.57 4.00 -0.87
CA SER A 83 -16.14 3.13 0.16
C SER A 83 -15.10 2.21 0.81
N ASN A 84 -13.82 2.41 0.52
CA ASN A 84 -12.76 1.57 1.09
C ASN A 84 -12.59 1.92 2.56
N GLU A 85 -13.17 1.10 3.44
CA GLU A 85 -13.17 1.36 4.87
C GLU A 85 -11.78 1.24 5.48
N TRP A 86 -10.99 0.30 4.99
CA TRP A 86 -9.65 0.11 5.52
C TRP A 86 -8.79 1.36 5.30
N ALA A 87 -8.81 1.89 4.08
CA ALA A 87 -8.03 3.09 3.76
C ALA A 87 -8.53 4.29 4.57
N ARG A 88 -9.85 4.39 4.77
CA ARG A 88 -10.42 5.50 5.54
C ARG A 88 -9.96 5.42 6.99
N ASN A 89 -9.95 4.22 7.56
CA ASN A 89 -9.53 4.03 8.94
C ASN A 89 -8.05 4.31 9.13
N GLU A 90 -7.23 3.87 8.18
CA GLU A 90 -5.79 4.12 8.26
C GLU A 90 -5.49 5.61 8.10
N ARG A 91 -6.18 6.27 7.17
CA ARG A 91 -6.00 7.71 7.01
C ARG A 91 -6.35 8.44 8.29
N ARG A 92 -7.46 8.06 8.91
CA ARG A 92 -7.90 8.70 10.16
C ARG A 92 -6.86 8.49 11.26
N ARG A 93 -6.27 7.31 11.31
CA ARG A 93 -5.24 7.00 12.30
C ARG A 93 -4.06 7.98 12.17
N TYR A 94 -3.55 8.16 10.95
CA TYR A 94 -2.38 8.99 10.76
C TYR A 94 -2.69 10.47 10.81
N GLU A 95 -3.92 10.86 10.50
CA GLU A 95 -4.34 12.26 10.67
C GLU A 95 -4.23 12.70 12.12
N ARG A 96 -4.44 11.78 13.04
CA ARG A 96 -4.29 12.12 14.46
C ARG A 96 -2.86 12.49 14.82
N TYR A 97 -1.90 11.91 14.13
CA TYR A 97 -0.50 12.16 14.44
C TYR A 97 0.03 13.46 13.86
N VAL A 98 -0.63 13.99 12.84
CA VAL A 98 -0.17 15.25 12.24
C VAL A 98 -1.00 16.44 12.68
N ARG A 99 -1.91 16.19 13.58
CA ARG A 99 -2.87 17.19 13.95
C ARG A 99 -2.49 17.87 15.24
N TYR A 100 -1.50 18.49 15.28
CA TYR A 100 -1.18 19.24 16.45
C TYR A 100 -0.29 20.29 16.12
#